data_8f64924abbc38ef73d6cb862efbb6ee9
#
_entry.id   8f64924abbc38ef73d6cb862efbb6ee9
#
_cell.length_a   1.000
_cell.length_b   1.000
_cell.length_c   1.000
_cell.angle_alpha   90.00
_cell.angle_beta   90.00
_cell.angle_gamma   90.00
#
_symmetry.space_group_name_H-M   'P 1'
#
loop_
_entity.id
_entity.type
_entity.pdbx_description
1 polymer ?
#
loop_
_entity_poly.entity_id
_entity_poly.type
_entity_poly.pdbx_seq_one_letter_code
_entity_poly.pdbx_strand_id
1 'polypeptide(L)'
;MRSLILALCLLCAAVPALAADEPAPPRDMTVLTVGGMIGKTNRGPLDAKRDSLLALQKIDFKDAFAFERATLLSLPQGTVTAQPREFDKPATFSGPLLREVFGYLEAAQVKTTFVAVNGYTGWLDPDDIKSSDWILALCADGVPLGLGQQGPVWLINTRAPDFKPDETHHAHWVWAVFYIKVGE
;
A
#
# COMPACT_ATOMS: atom_id res chain seq x y z
N MET A 1 -39.15 42.46 -51.16
CA MET A 1 -37.97 41.65 -50.86
C MET A 1 -37.86 41.50 -49.37
N ARG A 2 -38.22 40.32 -48.84
CA ARG A 2 -38.22 40.04 -47.40
C ARG A 2 -37.06 39.05 -47.12
N SER A 3 -36.03 39.55 -46.42
CA SER A 3 -34.87 38.74 -46.00
C SER A 3 -35.27 37.94 -44.75
N LEU A 4 -35.22 36.61 -44.86
CA LEU A 4 -35.40 35.67 -43.78
C LEU A 4 -34.01 35.44 -43.12
N ILE A 5 -33.82 35.89 -41.88
CA ILE A 5 -32.62 35.58 -41.10
C ILE A 5 -32.87 34.27 -40.31
N LEU A 6 -32.14 33.21 -40.70
CA LEU A 6 -32.18 31.91 -40.06
C LEU A 6 -31.21 31.93 -38.86
N ALA A 7 -31.75 32.00 -37.62
CA ALA A 7 -30.94 31.88 -36.41
C ALA A 7 -30.67 30.39 -36.11
N LEU A 8 -29.42 29.99 -36.25
CA LEU A 8 -28.93 28.65 -35.89
C LEU A 8 -28.61 28.62 -34.40
N CYS A 9 -29.51 28.05 -33.59
CA CYS A 9 -29.24 27.78 -32.17
C CYS A 9 -28.30 26.57 -32.05
N LEU A 10 -27.05 26.81 -31.68
CA LEU A 10 -26.10 25.75 -31.27
C LEU A 10 -26.46 25.26 -29.89
N LEU A 11 -27.06 24.08 -29.80
CA LEU A 11 -27.32 23.37 -28.55
C LEU A 11 -25.99 22.75 -28.06
N CYS A 12 -25.29 23.42 -27.16
CA CYS A 12 -24.14 22.83 -26.44
C CYS A 12 -24.68 21.77 -25.47
N ALA A 13 -24.63 20.49 -25.85
CA ALA A 13 -24.84 19.39 -24.94
C ALA A 13 -23.67 19.31 -23.95
N ALA A 14 -23.90 19.75 -22.72
CA ALA A 14 -22.95 19.53 -21.61
C ALA A 14 -22.91 18.01 -21.32
N VAL A 15 -21.82 17.34 -21.68
CA VAL A 15 -21.52 15.96 -21.26
C VAL A 15 -21.22 16.03 -19.76
N PRO A 16 -21.99 15.34 -18.88
CA PRO A 16 -21.62 15.26 -17.47
C PRO A 16 -20.25 14.57 -17.39
N ALA A 17 -19.25 15.26 -16.85
CA ALA A 17 -18.01 14.63 -16.43
C ALA A 17 -18.37 13.58 -15.37
N LEU A 18 -18.13 12.28 -15.67
CA LEU A 18 -18.13 11.26 -14.64
C LEU A 18 -17.09 11.68 -13.61
N ALA A 19 -17.55 12.13 -12.44
CA ALA A 19 -16.69 12.30 -11.28
C ALA A 19 -16.05 10.93 -11.02
N ALA A 20 -14.72 10.85 -11.05
CA ALA A 20 -14.02 9.67 -10.60
C ALA A 20 -14.48 9.40 -9.16
N ASP A 21 -14.96 8.18 -8.92
CA ASP A 21 -15.48 7.79 -7.61
C ASP A 21 -14.31 7.86 -6.62
N GLU A 22 -14.27 8.88 -5.77
CA GLU A 22 -13.23 9.00 -4.75
C GLU A 22 -13.32 7.79 -3.82
N PRO A 23 -12.19 7.12 -3.50
CA PRO A 23 -12.21 5.98 -2.62
C PRO A 23 -12.85 6.33 -1.28
N ALA A 24 -13.81 5.53 -0.85
CA ALA A 24 -14.52 5.76 0.40
C ALA A 24 -13.54 5.64 1.60
N PRO A 25 -13.74 6.44 2.67
CA PRO A 25 -12.97 6.27 3.89
C PRO A 25 -13.17 4.88 4.50
N PRO A 26 -12.16 4.34 5.24
CA PRO A 26 -12.24 3.01 5.82
C PRO A 26 -13.43 2.90 6.80
N ARG A 27 -14.09 1.75 6.78
CA ARG A 27 -15.23 1.40 7.65
C ARG A 27 -14.87 0.36 8.70
N ASP A 28 -13.72 -0.29 8.54
CA ASP A 28 -13.18 -1.30 9.46
C ASP A 28 -11.76 -0.91 9.89
N MET A 29 -11.10 -1.76 10.67
CA MET A 29 -9.77 -1.51 11.18
C MET A 29 -8.77 -1.33 10.04
N THR A 30 -8.12 -0.16 10.02
CA THR A 30 -6.99 0.10 9.14
C THR A 30 -5.78 -0.73 9.58
N VAL A 31 -5.26 -1.57 8.68
CA VAL A 31 -4.07 -2.39 8.94
C VAL A 31 -2.80 -1.81 8.32
N LEU A 32 -2.94 -0.92 7.33
CA LEU A 32 -1.83 -0.27 6.64
C LEU A 32 -2.24 1.11 6.18
N THR A 33 -1.40 2.11 6.42
CA THR A 33 -1.55 3.45 5.83
C THR A 33 -0.44 3.70 4.83
N VAL A 34 -0.77 4.23 3.66
CA VAL A 34 0.20 4.62 2.63
C VAL A 34 0.05 6.10 2.35
N GLY A 35 1.14 6.84 2.46
CA GLY A 35 1.18 8.27 2.17
C GLY A 35 2.31 8.64 1.21
N GLY A 36 2.40 9.93 0.87
CA GLY A 36 3.41 10.44 -0.06
C GLY A 36 2.90 10.55 -1.49
N MET A 37 3.69 10.18 -2.48
CA MET A 37 3.39 10.37 -3.90
C MET A 37 2.44 9.29 -4.45
N ILE A 38 1.18 9.34 -4.03
CA ILE A 38 0.08 8.45 -4.45
C ILE A 38 -1.04 9.25 -5.12
N GLY A 39 -1.71 8.67 -6.12
CA GLY A 39 -2.82 9.30 -6.84
C GLY A 39 -4.17 9.10 -6.17
N LYS A 40 -4.37 7.96 -5.46
CA LYS A 40 -5.62 7.67 -4.74
C LYS A 40 -5.45 7.81 -3.24
N THR A 41 -6.36 8.54 -2.62
CA THR A 41 -6.41 8.76 -1.17
C THR A 41 -7.83 8.50 -0.66
N ASN A 42 -7.98 8.09 0.60
CA ASN A 42 -9.28 7.90 1.24
C ASN A 42 -9.31 8.45 2.67
N ARG A 43 -8.27 9.16 3.06
CA ARG A 43 -8.21 9.89 4.33
C ARG A 43 -7.41 11.19 4.18
N GLY A 44 -7.83 12.21 4.90
CA GLY A 44 -7.16 13.51 4.98
C GLY A 44 -5.92 13.50 5.89
N PRO A 45 -5.49 14.69 6.34
CA PRO A 45 -4.24 14.88 7.04
C PRO A 45 -4.17 14.11 8.34
N LEU A 46 -2.93 13.87 8.80
CA LEU A 46 -2.67 13.24 10.10
C LEU A 46 -3.26 14.08 11.24
N ASP A 47 -4.03 13.43 12.11
CA ASP A 47 -4.47 13.99 13.39
C ASP A 47 -3.60 13.41 14.51
N ALA A 48 -2.68 14.21 15.05
CA ALA A 48 -1.72 13.75 16.05
C ALA A 48 -2.34 13.16 17.32
N LYS A 49 -3.60 13.48 17.63
CA LYS A 49 -4.32 12.92 18.79
C LYS A 49 -4.94 11.56 18.48
N ARG A 50 -5.50 11.39 17.30
CA ARG A 50 -6.11 10.13 16.85
C ARG A 50 -5.06 9.16 16.30
N ASP A 51 -4.10 9.67 15.54
CA ASP A 51 -3.03 8.94 14.88
C ASP A 51 -1.76 8.91 15.76
N SER A 52 -1.90 8.70 17.06
CA SER A 52 -0.83 8.86 18.04
C SER A 52 0.42 8.01 17.75
N LEU A 53 0.25 6.80 17.21
CA LEU A 53 1.39 5.94 16.83
C LEU A 53 2.15 6.53 15.63
N LEU A 54 1.45 7.03 14.61
CA LEU A 54 2.06 7.70 13.46
C LEU A 54 2.80 8.97 13.91
N ALA A 55 2.16 9.78 14.74
CA ALA A 55 2.74 11.01 15.29
C ALA A 55 3.97 10.73 16.18
N LEU A 56 3.93 9.68 17.00
CA LEU A 56 5.06 9.26 17.84
C LEU A 56 6.29 8.91 16.99
N GLN A 57 6.09 8.32 15.82
CA GLN A 57 7.15 7.99 14.89
C GLN A 57 7.50 9.13 13.92
N LYS A 58 6.99 10.36 14.20
CA LYS A 58 7.26 11.57 13.40
C LYS A 58 6.83 11.43 11.93
N ILE A 59 5.84 10.59 11.67
CA ILE A 59 5.20 10.48 10.37
C ILE A 59 4.25 11.67 10.21
N ASP A 60 4.24 12.26 9.02
CA ASP A 60 3.33 13.34 8.64
C ASP A 60 2.87 13.13 7.20
N PHE A 61 1.62 13.49 6.92
CA PHE A 61 1.04 13.49 5.59
C PHE A 61 -0.17 14.44 5.54
N LYS A 62 -0.42 15.01 4.37
CA LYS A 62 -1.63 15.80 4.10
C LYS A 62 -2.79 14.90 3.68
N ASP A 63 -2.48 13.89 2.90
CA ASP A 63 -3.42 12.90 2.39
C ASP A 63 -2.75 11.53 2.42
N ALA A 64 -3.55 10.48 2.61
CA ALA A 64 -3.07 9.10 2.63
C ALA A 64 -4.17 8.13 2.19
N PHE A 65 -3.78 6.90 1.93
CA PHE A 65 -4.71 5.79 1.77
C PHE A 65 -4.62 4.84 2.96
N ALA A 66 -5.74 4.64 3.64
CA ALA A 66 -5.88 3.70 4.75
C ALA A 66 -6.49 2.39 4.24
N PHE A 67 -5.71 1.31 4.24
CA PHE A 67 -6.14 -0.01 3.85
C PHE A 67 -6.76 -0.77 5.00
N GLU A 68 -7.98 -1.24 4.80
CA GLU A 68 -8.56 -2.34 5.56
C GLU A 68 -7.97 -3.66 5.03
N ARG A 69 -7.93 -4.68 5.89
CA ARG A 69 -7.44 -6.01 5.51
C ARG A 69 -8.21 -6.58 4.30
N ALA A 70 -9.52 -6.37 4.25
CA ALA A 70 -10.38 -6.85 3.16
C ALA A 70 -9.97 -6.26 1.80
N THR A 71 -9.64 -4.97 1.75
CA THR A 71 -9.17 -4.31 0.53
C THR A 71 -7.85 -4.90 0.04
N LEU A 72 -6.88 -5.14 0.94
CA LEU A 72 -5.62 -5.80 0.58
C LEU A 72 -5.84 -7.22 0.06
N LEU A 73 -6.76 -7.97 0.65
CA LEU A 73 -7.10 -9.33 0.21
C LEU A 73 -7.82 -9.39 -1.14
N SER A 74 -8.46 -8.30 -1.58
CA SER A 74 -9.12 -8.22 -2.89
C SER A 74 -8.16 -7.97 -4.06
N LEU A 75 -6.93 -7.54 -3.78
CA LEU A 75 -5.90 -7.33 -4.80
C LEU A 75 -5.24 -8.64 -5.22
N PRO A 76 -4.57 -8.71 -6.39
CA PRO A 76 -3.84 -9.90 -6.81
C PRO A 76 -2.82 -10.36 -5.76
N GLN A 77 -2.93 -11.63 -5.35
CA GLN A 77 -2.16 -12.23 -4.28
C GLN A 77 -0.91 -12.95 -4.78
N GLY A 78 0.15 -12.97 -3.96
CA GLY A 78 1.34 -13.77 -4.13
C GLY A 78 1.57 -14.67 -2.92
N THR A 79 2.41 -15.69 -3.10
CA THR A 79 2.81 -16.62 -2.03
C THR A 79 4.31 -16.90 -2.10
N VAL A 80 4.92 -17.17 -0.95
CA VAL A 80 6.29 -17.63 -0.84
C VAL A 80 6.43 -18.55 0.36
N THR A 81 7.17 -19.66 0.21
CA THR A 81 7.59 -20.47 1.34
C THR A 81 9.01 -20.06 1.71
N ALA A 82 9.19 -19.59 2.94
CA ALA A 82 10.47 -19.11 3.44
C ALA A 82 10.61 -19.42 4.93
N GLN A 83 11.85 -19.39 5.43
CA GLN A 83 12.13 -19.51 6.86
C GLN A 83 12.83 -18.24 7.35
N PRO A 84 12.07 -17.22 7.74
CA PRO A 84 12.64 -16.05 8.40
C PRO A 84 13.28 -16.44 9.75
N ARG A 85 14.17 -15.59 10.26
CA ARG A 85 14.86 -15.79 11.55
C ARG A 85 13.87 -16.02 12.72
N GLU A 86 12.70 -15.43 12.63
CA GLU A 86 11.65 -15.47 13.64
C GLU A 86 10.86 -16.80 13.66
N PHE A 87 11.15 -17.72 12.71
CA PHE A 87 10.44 -18.99 12.55
C PHE A 87 11.40 -20.18 12.71
N ASP A 88 11.02 -21.15 13.54
CA ASP A 88 11.80 -22.38 13.76
C ASP A 88 11.80 -23.33 12.54
N LYS A 89 10.83 -23.15 11.65
CA LYS A 89 10.63 -23.95 10.43
C LYS A 89 10.10 -23.09 9.29
N PRO A 90 10.26 -23.54 8.01
CA PRO A 90 9.65 -22.84 6.88
C PRO A 90 8.14 -22.70 7.05
N ALA A 91 7.62 -21.54 6.63
CA ALA A 91 6.19 -21.25 6.57
C ALA A 91 5.82 -20.67 5.19
N THR A 92 4.57 -20.84 4.78
CA THR A 92 4.05 -20.26 3.55
C THR A 92 3.37 -18.93 3.85
N PHE A 93 3.98 -17.85 3.37
CA PHE A 93 3.45 -16.49 3.50
C PHE A 93 2.58 -16.15 2.30
N SER A 94 1.49 -15.41 2.52
CA SER A 94 0.60 -14.95 1.46
C SER A 94 0.08 -13.54 1.72
N GLY A 95 -0.08 -12.78 0.64
CA GLY A 95 -0.58 -11.41 0.67
C GLY A 95 -0.55 -10.77 -0.72
N PRO A 96 -1.05 -9.53 -0.89
CA PRO A 96 -1.03 -8.87 -2.19
C PRO A 96 0.39 -8.63 -2.69
N LEU A 97 0.56 -8.71 -4.00
CA LEU A 97 1.78 -8.29 -4.66
C LEU A 97 1.96 -6.77 -4.44
N LEU A 98 3.14 -6.36 -4.04
CA LEU A 98 3.43 -4.94 -3.77
C LEU A 98 3.15 -4.05 -4.98
N ARG A 99 3.55 -4.48 -6.19
CA ARG A 99 3.29 -3.75 -7.43
C ARG A 99 1.80 -3.52 -7.69
N GLU A 100 0.94 -4.46 -7.29
CA GLU A 100 -0.51 -4.35 -7.47
C GLU A 100 -1.12 -3.35 -6.47
N VAL A 101 -0.59 -3.31 -5.24
CA VAL A 101 -0.94 -2.28 -4.25
C VAL A 101 -0.54 -0.89 -4.77
N PHE A 102 0.65 -0.77 -5.36
CA PHE A 102 1.13 0.49 -5.95
C PHE A 102 0.33 0.88 -7.19
N GLY A 103 -0.01 -0.08 -8.06
CA GLY A 103 -0.90 0.14 -9.20
C GLY A 103 -2.29 0.62 -8.78
N TYR A 104 -2.86 -0.01 -7.74
CA TYR A 104 -4.15 0.39 -7.17
C TYR A 104 -4.13 1.84 -6.66
N LEU A 105 -3.04 2.26 -6.01
CA LEU A 105 -2.84 3.60 -5.47
C LEU A 105 -2.43 4.64 -6.51
N GLU A 106 -2.13 4.24 -7.75
CA GLU A 106 -1.48 5.11 -8.74
C GLU A 106 -0.20 5.75 -8.17
N ALA A 107 0.57 4.95 -7.42
CA ALA A 107 1.75 5.42 -6.72
C ALA A 107 2.91 5.70 -7.67
N ALA A 108 3.66 6.76 -7.40
CA ALA A 108 4.87 7.08 -8.14
C ALA A 108 5.93 5.98 -7.98
N GLN A 109 6.69 5.74 -9.06
CA GLN A 109 7.78 4.77 -9.08
C GLN A 109 9.07 5.42 -8.56
N VAL A 110 9.14 5.60 -7.26
CA VAL A 110 10.24 6.27 -6.55
C VAL A 110 10.67 5.43 -5.35
N LYS A 111 11.82 5.75 -4.77
CA LYS A 111 12.27 5.12 -3.52
C LYS A 111 11.17 5.20 -2.47
N THR A 112 10.88 4.09 -1.82
CA THR A 112 9.77 3.96 -0.89
C THR A 112 10.26 3.39 0.44
N THR A 113 9.79 3.98 1.51
CA THR A 113 10.13 3.59 2.88
C THR A 113 8.98 2.85 3.55
N PHE A 114 9.29 1.73 4.20
CA PHE A 114 8.37 0.90 4.97
C PHE A 114 8.68 1.09 6.45
N VAL A 115 7.68 1.42 7.25
CA VAL A 115 7.83 1.72 8.67
C VAL A 115 7.10 0.66 9.49
N ALA A 116 7.83 0.02 10.38
CA ALA A 116 7.31 -0.98 11.32
C ALA A 116 6.78 -0.32 12.60
N VAL A 117 5.87 -1.01 13.29
CA VAL A 117 5.28 -0.55 14.57
C VAL A 117 6.35 -0.25 15.64
N ASN A 118 7.48 -0.97 15.63
CA ASN A 118 8.58 -0.77 16.57
C ASN A 118 9.56 0.36 16.18
N GLY A 119 9.28 1.10 15.08
CA GLY A 119 10.11 2.18 14.58
C GLY A 119 11.23 1.76 13.61
N TYR A 120 11.39 0.44 13.35
CA TYR A 120 12.31 0.00 12.31
C TYR A 120 11.83 0.49 10.94
N THR A 121 12.78 0.88 10.09
CA THR A 121 12.50 1.32 8.72
C THR A 121 13.34 0.53 7.73
N GLY A 122 12.70 0.02 6.68
CA GLY A 122 13.34 -0.49 5.48
C GLY A 122 12.91 0.31 4.26
N TRP A 123 13.59 0.13 3.15
CA TRP A 123 13.26 0.85 1.91
C TRP A 123 13.49 -0.05 0.70
N LEU A 124 12.79 0.26 -0.39
CA LEU A 124 12.98 -0.36 -1.70
C LEU A 124 13.21 0.72 -2.75
N ASP A 125 14.08 0.41 -3.69
CA ASP A 125 14.28 1.23 -4.88
C ASP A 125 13.18 0.98 -5.93
N PRO A 126 12.99 1.89 -6.90
CA PRO A 126 11.94 1.76 -7.92
C PRO A 126 11.96 0.45 -8.68
N ASP A 127 13.13 -0.11 -8.97
CA ASP A 127 13.27 -1.36 -9.72
C ASP A 127 12.81 -2.58 -8.90
N ASP A 128 13.06 -2.57 -7.60
CA ASP A 128 12.52 -3.60 -6.68
C ASP A 128 11.00 -3.56 -6.63
N ILE A 129 10.42 -2.36 -6.55
CA ILE A 129 8.96 -2.16 -6.46
C ILE A 129 8.26 -2.65 -7.73
N LYS A 130 8.85 -2.40 -8.91
CA LYS A 130 8.32 -2.87 -10.20
C LYS A 130 8.40 -4.39 -10.36
N SER A 131 9.34 -5.02 -9.69
CA SER A 131 9.51 -6.46 -9.77
C SER A 131 8.29 -7.17 -9.20
N SER A 132 8.02 -8.39 -9.69
CA SER A 132 6.93 -9.23 -9.13
C SER A 132 7.30 -9.93 -7.84
N ASP A 133 8.41 -9.56 -7.23
CA ASP A 133 9.07 -10.38 -6.24
C ASP A 133 8.76 -9.99 -4.79
N TRP A 134 7.95 -8.96 -4.59
CA TRP A 134 7.59 -8.47 -3.28
C TRP A 134 6.11 -8.65 -2.99
N ILE A 135 5.81 -9.20 -1.81
CA ILE A 135 4.46 -9.26 -1.26
C ILE A 135 4.36 -8.48 0.05
N LEU A 136 3.17 -7.99 0.33
CA LEU A 136 2.76 -7.52 1.65
C LEU A 136 2.03 -8.69 2.33
N ALA A 137 2.77 -9.60 2.95
CA ALA A 137 2.20 -10.80 3.56
C ALA A 137 1.22 -10.44 4.68
N LEU A 138 0.04 -11.05 4.64
CA LEU A 138 -1.04 -10.90 5.60
C LEU A 138 -1.29 -12.18 6.40
N CYS A 139 -0.76 -13.32 5.92
CA CYS A 139 -0.90 -14.64 6.55
C CYS A 139 0.41 -15.42 6.49
N ALA A 140 0.59 -16.32 7.49
CA ALA A 140 1.57 -17.38 7.48
C ALA A 140 0.82 -18.72 7.66
N ASP A 141 1.06 -19.70 6.79
CA ASP A 141 0.36 -21.02 6.75
C ASP A 141 -1.18 -20.87 6.81
N GLY A 142 -1.72 -19.86 6.12
CA GLY A 142 -3.15 -19.54 6.09
C GLY A 142 -3.67 -18.85 7.34
N VAL A 143 -2.87 -18.65 8.38
CA VAL A 143 -3.25 -17.96 9.61
C VAL A 143 -2.90 -16.46 9.49
N PRO A 144 -3.82 -15.53 9.78
CA PRO A 144 -3.53 -14.11 9.76
C PRO A 144 -2.38 -13.72 10.68
N LEU A 145 -1.48 -12.88 10.19
CA LEU A 145 -0.43 -12.28 10.99
C LEU A 145 -1.06 -11.25 11.95
N GLY A 146 -0.91 -11.49 13.25
CA GLY A 146 -1.48 -10.63 14.30
C GLY A 146 -0.57 -9.49 14.71
N LEU A 147 -1.18 -8.40 15.20
CA LEU A 147 -0.47 -7.33 15.90
C LEU A 147 0.12 -7.90 17.20
N GLY A 148 1.41 -7.62 17.47
CA GLY A 148 2.16 -8.24 18.57
C GLY A 148 2.88 -9.53 18.20
N GLN A 149 2.65 -10.02 16.98
CA GLN A 149 3.48 -10.99 16.26
C GLN A 149 4.25 -10.24 15.17
N GLN A 150 4.38 -10.82 13.96
CA GLN A 150 5.02 -10.16 12.81
C GLN A 150 4.04 -9.35 11.95
N GLY A 151 2.73 -9.34 12.31
CA GLY A 151 1.70 -8.57 11.62
C GLY A 151 1.56 -7.13 12.10
N PRO A 152 0.64 -6.38 11.46
CA PRO A 152 -0.42 -6.89 10.57
C PRO A 152 0.03 -7.17 9.14
N VAL A 153 1.16 -6.60 8.70
CA VAL A 153 1.70 -6.74 7.34
C VAL A 153 3.19 -7.01 7.41
N TRP A 154 3.69 -7.92 6.60
CA TRP A 154 5.12 -8.21 6.49
C TRP A 154 5.58 -8.06 5.04
N LEU A 155 6.55 -7.19 4.79
CA LEU A 155 7.19 -7.06 3.49
C LEU A 155 8.17 -8.21 3.28
N ILE A 156 7.90 -9.08 2.29
CA ILE A 156 8.70 -10.29 2.01
C ILE A 156 9.01 -10.35 0.51
N ASN A 157 10.27 -10.75 0.19
CA ASN A 157 10.67 -11.04 -1.19
C ASN A 157 10.34 -12.49 -1.55
N THR A 158 9.72 -12.71 -2.71
CA THR A 158 9.29 -14.04 -3.17
C THR A 158 10.36 -14.81 -3.95
N ARG A 159 11.48 -14.18 -4.33
CA ARG A 159 12.58 -14.84 -5.07
C ARG A 159 13.47 -15.71 -4.21
N ALA A 160 13.28 -15.74 -2.91
CA ALA A 160 14.22 -16.33 -1.99
C ALA A 160 13.72 -17.62 -1.31
N PRO A 161 13.27 -18.68 -2.04
CA PRO A 161 12.96 -19.96 -1.40
C PRO A 161 14.21 -20.60 -0.76
N ASP A 162 15.40 -20.35 -1.30
CA ASP A 162 16.70 -20.81 -0.76
C ASP A 162 17.40 -19.77 0.09
N PHE A 163 16.67 -18.79 0.54
CA PHE A 163 17.22 -17.66 1.28
C PHE A 163 17.79 -18.13 2.62
N LYS A 164 19.10 -18.31 2.65
CA LYS A 164 19.83 -18.37 3.92
C LYS A 164 19.86 -16.95 4.48
N PRO A 165 19.46 -16.76 5.73
CA PRO A 165 19.49 -15.46 6.36
C PRO A 165 20.94 -14.98 6.47
N ASP A 166 21.45 -14.36 5.41
CA ASP A 166 22.60 -13.49 5.57
C ASP A 166 22.09 -12.10 5.93
N GLU A 167 22.87 -11.38 6.74
CA GLU A 167 22.47 -10.11 7.32
C GLU A 167 22.17 -9.02 6.29
N THR A 168 22.62 -9.19 5.04
CA THR A 168 22.50 -8.18 3.99
C THR A 168 21.18 -8.23 3.25
N HIS A 169 20.57 -9.39 3.10
CA HIS A 169 19.32 -9.55 2.32
C HIS A 169 18.04 -9.38 3.17
N HIS A 170 18.10 -9.65 4.50
CA HIS A 170 16.97 -9.43 5.41
C HIS A 170 16.72 -7.96 5.75
N ALA A 171 17.66 -7.06 5.46
CA ALA A 171 17.52 -5.63 5.77
C ALA A 171 16.28 -4.99 5.12
N HIS A 172 15.76 -5.62 4.06
CA HIS A 172 14.58 -5.14 3.34
C HIS A 172 13.28 -5.88 3.74
N TRP A 173 13.35 -6.97 4.53
CA TRP A 173 12.16 -7.66 5.03
C TRP A 173 11.67 -6.96 6.31
N VAL A 174 10.66 -6.15 6.17
CA VAL A 174 10.12 -5.38 7.28
C VAL A 174 8.85 -6.05 7.77
N TRP A 175 8.86 -6.61 8.99
CA TRP A 175 7.68 -7.13 9.66
C TRP A 175 6.93 -6.02 10.42
N ALA A 176 5.67 -6.26 10.76
CA ALA A 176 4.77 -5.32 11.42
C ALA A 176 4.73 -3.94 10.73
N VAL A 177 4.76 -3.93 9.39
CA VAL A 177 4.59 -2.69 8.61
C VAL A 177 3.20 -2.14 8.87
N PHE A 178 3.11 -0.88 9.26
CA PHE A 178 1.85 -0.15 9.45
C PHE A 178 1.78 1.13 8.64
N TYR A 179 2.92 1.62 8.14
CA TYR A 179 2.98 2.79 7.28
C TYR A 179 3.97 2.58 6.14
N ILE A 180 3.61 3.05 4.94
CA ILE A 180 4.47 3.12 3.77
C ILE A 180 4.52 4.57 3.31
N LYS A 181 5.74 5.11 3.12
CA LYS A 181 5.98 6.43 2.53
C LYS A 181 6.50 6.28 1.11
N VAL A 182 5.71 6.69 0.13
CA VAL A 182 6.11 6.76 -1.27
C VAL A 182 6.82 8.08 -1.54
N GLY A 183 8.10 8.01 -1.88
CA GLY A 183 8.98 9.20 -2.00
C GLY A 183 9.70 9.55 -0.70
N GLU A 184 10.54 10.59 -0.78
CA GLU A 184 11.34 11.11 0.35
C GLU A 184 10.54 12.02 1.28
#